data_bfb38a5bfa35f765003655af329524fc
#
_entry.id   bfb38a5bfa35f765003655af329524fc
#
_cell.length_a   1.000
_cell.length_b   1.000
_cell.length_c   1.000
_cell.angle_alpha   90.00
_cell.angle_beta   90.00
_cell.angle_gamma   90.00
#
_symmetry.space_group_name_H-M   'P 1'
#
loop_
_entity.id
_entity.type
_entity.pdbx_description
1 polymer ?
#
loop_
_entity_poly.entity_id
_entity_poly.type
_entity_poly.pdbx_seq_one_letter_code
_entity_poly.pdbx_strand_id
1 'polypeptide(L)'
;MIARDHDRMQLQQDPTAHAVLLTLQGTARKLGTRRLSEVTIFTTHEPCAMCVGALVEAQVPALVFAMADERRGAAGTVIQLARESLLPHQISVISGVRESEARRLATESASV
;
A
#
# COMPACT_ATOMS: atom_id res chain seq x y z
N MET A 1 0.71 -8.28 -12.14
CA MET A 1 1.15 -8.24 -10.74
C MET A 1 2.68 -8.29 -10.70
N ILE A 2 3.31 -7.30 -10.06
CA ILE A 2 4.76 -7.22 -9.97
C ILE A 2 5.28 -7.97 -8.75
N ALA A 3 4.65 -7.76 -7.59
CA ALA A 3 5.01 -8.41 -6.35
C ALA A 3 3.78 -8.60 -5.48
N ARG A 4 3.88 -9.53 -4.55
CA ARG A 4 2.81 -9.88 -3.64
C ARG A 4 3.41 -10.43 -2.36
N ASP A 5 2.80 -10.09 -1.23
CA ASP A 5 3.23 -10.61 0.07
C ASP A 5 2.08 -10.60 1.07
N HIS A 6 2.33 -11.10 2.26
CA HIS A 6 1.39 -11.12 3.37
C HIS A 6 2.11 -10.71 4.66
N ASP A 7 1.34 -10.40 5.71
CA ASP A 7 1.92 -9.99 6.98
C ASP A 7 2.81 -11.08 7.56
N ARG A 8 4.01 -10.71 8.00
CA ARG A 8 5.01 -11.60 8.56
C ARG A 8 5.55 -11.12 9.90
N MET A 9 4.80 -10.29 10.61
CA MET A 9 5.26 -9.71 11.87
C MET A 9 5.65 -10.77 12.89
N GLN A 10 4.83 -11.80 13.06
CA GLN A 10 5.12 -12.90 14.01
C GLN A 10 6.21 -13.82 13.46
N LEU A 11 6.13 -14.18 12.19
CA LEU A 11 7.07 -15.11 11.58
C LEU A 11 8.50 -14.56 11.60
N GLN A 12 8.67 -13.27 11.37
CA GLN A 12 9.97 -12.60 11.34
C GLN A 12 10.31 -11.88 12.65
N GLN A 13 9.40 -11.91 13.64
CA GLN A 13 9.51 -11.12 14.87
C GLN A 13 9.86 -9.66 14.55
N ASP A 14 9.14 -9.10 13.58
CA ASP A 14 9.39 -7.77 13.04
C ASP A 14 8.07 -7.00 12.98
N PRO A 15 7.88 -5.97 13.82
CA PRO A 15 6.63 -5.21 13.83
C PRO A 15 6.40 -4.42 12.52
N THR A 16 7.43 -4.26 11.69
CA THR A 16 7.31 -3.56 10.41
C THR A 16 7.02 -4.49 9.24
N ALA A 17 6.95 -5.82 9.47
CA ALA A 17 6.74 -6.80 8.40
C ALA A 17 5.28 -6.86 7.94
N HIS A 18 4.68 -5.71 7.65
CA HIS A 18 3.36 -5.60 7.08
C HIS A 18 3.37 -5.95 5.59
N ALA A 19 2.28 -6.54 5.11
CA ALA A 19 2.18 -6.97 3.73
C ALA A 19 2.48 -5.84 2.74
N VAL A 20 2.00 -4.63 3.00
CA VAL A 20 2.25 -3.47 2.14
C VAL A 20 3.73 -3.16 2.05
N LEU A 21 4.43 -3.13 3.18
CA LEU A 21 5.87 -2.84 3.18
C LEU A 21 6.66 -3.92 2.45
N LEU A 22 6.33 -5.18 2.69
CA LEU A 22 7.01 -6.31 2.06
C LEU A 22 6.81 -6.30 0.54
N THR A 23 5.58 -6.02 0.10
CA THR A 23 5.26 -5.89 -1.32
C THR A 23 6.02 -4.73 -1.95
N LEU A 24 6.07 -3.60 -1.26
CA LEU A 24 6.79 -2.42 -1.72
C LEU A 24 8.27 -2.70 -1.90
N GLN A 25 8.89 -3.35 -0.91
CA GLN A 25 10.28 -3.76 -0.96
C GLN A 25 10.56 -4.70 -2.13
N GLY A 26 9.70 -5.70 -2.31
CA GLY A 26 9.81 -6.66 -3.41
C GLY A 26 9.69 -6.01 -4.78
N THR A 27 8.75 -5.08 -4.90
CA THR A 27 8.53 -4.34 -6.16
C THR A 27 9.75 -3.48 -6.49
N ALA A 28 10.27 -2.75 -5.51
CA ALA A 28 11.44 -1.91 -5.69
C ALA A 28 12.66 -2.71 -6.15
N ARG A 29 12.86 -3.89 -5.56
CA ARG A 29 13.96 -4.79 -5.95
C ARG A 29 13.79 -5.30 -7.37
N LYS A 30 12.58 -5.73 -7.74
CA LYS A 30 12.30 -6.24 -9.09
C LYS A 30 12.47 -5.18 -10.16
N LEU A 31 12.06 -3.96 -9.90
CA LEU A 31 12.16 -2.86 -10.85
C LEU A 31 13.52 -2.15 -10.80
N GLY A 32 14.33 -2.44 -9.78
CA GLY A 32 15.64 -1.83 -9.62
C GLY A 32 15.59 -0.34 -9.33
N THR A 33 14.50 0.13 -8.68
CA THR A 33 14.33 1.54 -8.37
C THR A 33 13.56 1.71 -7.07
N ARG A 34 13.88 2.75 -6.33
CA ARG A 34 13.13 3.12 -5.12
C ARG A 34 11.93 4.01 -5.41
N ARG A 35 11.85 4.57 -6.62
CA ARG A 35 10.72 5.40 -7.04
C ARG A 35 9.75 4.55 -7.86
N LEU A 36 8.56 4.37 -7.32
CA LEU A 36 7.55 3.50 -7.91
C LEU A 36 6.41 4.32 -8.52
N SER A 37 6.78 5.31 -9.33
CA SER A 37 5.86 6.30 -9.88
C SER A 37 4.89 5.76 -10.92
N GLU A 38 5.03 4.51 -11.33
CA GLU A 38 4.11 3.86 -12.28
C GLU A 38 3.40 2.66 -11.68
N VAL A 39 3.49 2.49 -10.35
CA VAL A 39 2.94 1.33 -9.65
C VAL A 39 1.66 1.71 -8.93
N THR A 40 0.63 0.89 -9.03
CA THR A 40 -0.58 0.97 -8.21
C THR A 40 -0.54 -0.12 -7.16
N ILE A 41 -0.81 0.24 -5.91
CA ILE A 41 -0.86 -0.71 -4.80
C ILE A 41 -2.32 -1.09 -4.54
N PHE A 42 -2.58 -2.40 -4.52
CA PHE A 42 -3.89 -2.95 -4.17
C PHE A 42 -3.75 -3.69 -2.84
N THR A 43 -4.65 -3.40 -1.90
CA THR A 43 -4.66 -4.06 -0.59
C THR A 43 -6.09 -4.35 -0.16
N THR A 44 -6.29 -5.43 0.59
CA THR A 44 -7.62 -5.77 1.11
C THR A 44 -8.03 -4.81 2.23
N HIS A 45 -7.09 -4.44 3.10
CA HIS A 45 -7.34 -3.53 4.20
C HIS A 45 -6.61 -2.21 4.01
N GLU A 46 -7.21 -1.14 4.48
CA GLU A 46 -6.61 0.19 4.45
C GLU A 46 -5.26 0.18 5.18
N PRO A 47 -4.18 0.70 4.56
CA PRO A 47 -2.88 0.72 5.20
C PRO A 47 -2.82 1.65 6.40
N CYS A 48 -1.94 1.31 7.35
CA CYS A 48 -1.66 2.14 8.53
C CYS A 48 -0.71 3.29 8.19
N ALA A 49 -0.46 4.16 9.17
CA ALA A 49 0.41 5.33 8.98
C ALA A 49 1.82 4.96 8.51
N MET A 50 2.40 3.91 9.06
CA MET A 50 3.74 3.45 8.66
C MET A 50 3.76 3.06 7.17
N CYS A 51 2.77 2.28 6.74
CA CYS A 51 2.69 1.81 5.36
C CYS A 51 2.40 2.96 4.39
N VAL A 52 1.46 3.84 4.72
CA VAL A 52 1.17 5.01 3.87
C VAL A 52 2.39 5.91 3.78
N GLY A 53 3.12 6.12 4.88
CA GLY A 53 4.37 6.87 4.86
C GLY A 53 5.39 6.28 3.90
N ALA A 54 5.51 4.96 3.88
CA ALA A 54 6.40 4.26 2.95
C ALA A 54 5.94 4.44 1.49
N LEU A 55 4.64 4.40 1.23
CA LEU A 55 4.09 4.63 -0.11
C LEU A 55 4.37 6.06 -0.58
N VAL A 56 4.31 7.03 0.30
CA VAL A 56 4.67 8.42 0.00
C VAL A 56 6.16 8.51 -0.36
N GLU A 57 7.02 7.89 0.42
CA GLU A 57 8.47 7.87 0.15
C GLU A 57 8.80 7.23 -1.20
N ALA A 58 8.09 6.18 -1.56
CA ALA A 58 8.27 5.50 -2.84
C ALA A 58 7.61 6.23 -4.01
N GLN A 59 6.87 7.30 -3.75
CA GLN A 59 6.14 8.09 -4.75
C GLN A 59 5.11 7.27 -5.53
N VAL A 60 4.46 6.33 -4.86
CA VAL A 60 3.36 5.55 -5.44
C VAL A 60 2.21 6.48 -5.81
N PRO A 61 1.73 6.48 -7.06
CA PRO A 61 0.69 7.41 -7.47
C PRO A 61 -0.72 7.03 -7.02
N ALA A 62 -0.99 5.74 -6.82
CA ALA A 62 -2.34 5.29 -6.52
C ALA A 62 -2.38 4.12 -5.55
N LEU A 63 -3.37 4.15 -4.68
CA LEU A 63 -3.66 3.11 -3.69
C LEU A 63 -5.14 2.73 -3.80
N VAL A 64 -5.41 1.44 -3.88
CA VAL A 64 -6.77 0.90 -3.93
C VAL A 64 -6.93 -0.08 -2.78
N PHE A 65 -7.97 0.10 -1.96
CA PHE A 65 -8.25 -0.87 -0.89
C PHE A 65 -9.75 -1.19 -0.80
N ALA A 66 -10.05 -2.37 -0.29
CA ALA A 66 -11.42 -2.86 -0.18
C ALA A 66 -12.09 -2.42 1.12
N MET A 67 -11.41 -2.58 2.25
CA MET A 67 -12.01 -2.38 3.58
C MET A 67 -11.28 -1.30 4.37
N ALA A 68 -12.04 -0.36 4.91
CA ALA A 68 -11.53 0.65 5.84
C ALA A 68 -11.07 -0.01 7.14
N ASP A 69 -10.03 0.56 7.74
CA ASP A 69 -9.54 0.16 9.06
C ASP A 69 -9.89 1.26 10.06
N GLU A 70 -10.88 1.01 10.91
CA GLU A 70 -11.37 2.01 11.85
C GLU A 70 -10.43 2.28 13.01
N ARG A 71 -9.41 1.48 13.18
CA ARG A 71 -8.46 1.62 14.28
C ARG A 71 -7.12 2.22 13.83
N ARG A 72 -6.67 1.90 12.62
CA ARG A 72 -5.30 2.21 12.18
C ARG A 72 -5.24 2.79 10.77
N GLY A 73 -6.37 2.95 10.10
CA GLY A 73 -6.40 3.39 8.71
C GLY A 73 -5.87 4.80 8.52
N ALA A 74 -4.89 4.96 7.63
CA ALA A 74 -4.23 6.23 7.39
C ALA A 74 -4.46 6.78 5.97
N ALA A 75 -5.41 6.21 5.25
CA ALA A 75 -5.79 6.67 3.91
C ALA A 75 -7.23 7.22 3.92
N GLY A 76 -7.61 7.85 5.01
CA GLY A 76 -8.87 8.58 5.13
C GLY A 76 -9.74 8.22 6.33
N THR A 77 -9.55 7.06 6.96
CA THR A 77 -10.48 6.61 8.01
C THR A 77 -10.15 7.19 9.38
N VAL A 78 -8.96 6.92 9.92
CA VAL A 78 -8.53 7.51 11.19
C VAL A 78 -7.80 8.81 10.93
N ILE A 79 -6.86 8.79 10.02
CA ILE A 79 -6.16 9.99 9.52
C ILE A 79 -6.07 9.93 8.01
N GLN A 80 -5.84 11.08 7.36
CA GLN A 80 -5.65 11.14 5.91
C GLN A 80 -4.21 11.52 5.59
N LEU A 81 -3.32 10.54 5.65
CA LEU A 81 -1.90 10.76 5.39
C LEU A 81 -1.58 10.69 3.89
N ALA A 82 -2.31 9.88 3.14
CA ALA A 82 -2.07 9.68 1.72
C ALA A 82 -2.21 10.95 0.90
N ARG A 83 -3.08 11.87 1.33
CA ARG A 83 -3.40 13.12 0.63
C ARG A 83 -3.02 14.35 1.41
N GLU A 84 -2.13 14.21 2.42
CA GLU A 84 -1.69 15.34 3.23
C GLU A 84 -0.84 16.30 2.38
N SER A 85 -1.32 17.53 2.22
CA SER A 85 -0.69 18.51 1.32
C SER A 85 0.70 18.97 1.79
N LEU A 86 1.02 18.80 3.06
CA LEU A 86 2.33 19.16 3.61
C LEU A 86 3.40 18.12 3.34
N LEU A 87 3.01 16.93 2.90
CA LEU A 87 3.96 15.89 2.52
C LEU A 87 4.43 16.10 1.07
N PRO A 88 5.64 15.61 0.73
CA PRO A 88 6.22 15.86 -0.59
C PRO A 88 5.50 15.18 -1.75
N HIS A 89 4.62 14.22 -1.46
CA HIS A 89 3.90 13.48 -2.49
C HIS A 89 2.51 13.12 -1.98
N GLN A 90 1.51 13.21 -2.85
CA GLN A 90 0.15 12.79 -2.55
C GLN A 90 -0.22 11.56 -3.37
N ILE A 91 -1.06 10.71 -2.80
CA ILE A 91 -1.49 9.45 -3.39
C ILE A 91 -2.98 9.52 -3.70
N SER A 92 -3.37 9.15 -4.92
CA SER A 92 -4.79 8.99 -5.26
C SER A 92 -5.33 7.74 -4.58
N VAL A 93 -6.43 7.88 -3.83
CA VAL A 93 -6.99 6.78 -3.04
C VAL A 93 -8.36 6.40 -3.59
N ILE A 94 -8.54 5.11 -3.84
CA ILE A 94 -9.82 4.52 -4.20
C ILE A 94 -10.16 3.49 -3.13
N SER A 95 -11.31 3.64 -2.49
CA SER A 95 -11.74 2.76 -1.41
C SER A 95 -13.07 2.07 -1.75
N GLY A 96 -13.40 1.03 -0.99
CA GLY A 96 -14.66 0.32 -1.15
C GLY A 96 -14.73 -0.58 -2.36
N VAL A 97 -13.60 -0.89 -2.98
CA VAL A 97 -13.53 -1.83 -4.09
C VAL A 97 -13.79 -3.24 -3.56
N ARG A 98 -14.65 -4.02 -4.25
CA ARG A 98 -14.89 -5.39 -3.83
C ARG A 98 -13.61 -6.22 -3.92
N GLU A 99 -13.48 -7.18 -3.01
CA GLU A 99 -12.30 -8.03 -2.96
C GLU A 99 -12.03 -8.73 -4.31
N SER A 100 -13.08 -9.19 -4.98
CA SER A 100 -12.94 -9.83 -6.29
C SER A 100 -12.40 -8.87 -7.35
N GLU A 101 -12.83 -7.61 -7.33
CA GLU A 101 -12.32 -6.58 -8.23
C GLU A 101 -10.85 -6.25 -7.90
N ALA A 102 -10.52 -6.15 -6.62
CA ALA A 102 -9.16 -5.90 -6.18
C ALA A 102 -8.21 -7.01 -6.63
N ARG A 103 -8.63 -8.26 -6.49
CA ARG A 103 -7.84 -9.40 -6.94
C ARG A 103 -7.62 -9.38 -8.45
N ARG A 104 -8.66 -9.06 -9.22
CA ARG A 104 -8.56 -8.98 -10.68
C ARG A 104 -7.59 -7.88 -11.10
N LEU A 105 -7.71 -6.70 -10.51
CA LEU A 105 -6.84 -5.57 -10.81
C LEU A 105 -5.40 -5.81 -10.33
N ALA A 106 -5.22 -6.57 -9.27
CA ALA A 106 -3.91 -6.89 -8.70
C ALA A 106 -3.05 -7.73 -9.64
N THR A 107 -3.61 -8.36 -10.66
CA THR A 107 -2.82 -9.10 -11.65
C THR A 107 -1.98 -8.16 -12.53
N GLU A 108 -2.27 -6.86 -12.52
CA GLU A 108 -1.61 -5.87 -13.36
C GLU A 108 -0.61 -5.00 -12.61
N SER A 109 -0.62 -5.05 -11.27
CA SER A 109 0.21 -4.18 -10.42
C SER A 109 0.67 -4.93 -9.18
N ALA A 110 1.42 -4.23 -8.29
CA ALA A 110 1.76 -4.75 -6.99
C ALA A 110 0.51 -4.88 -6.12
N SER A 111 0.44 -5.91 -5.27
CA SER A 111 -0.73 -6.16 -4.43
C SER A 111 -0.38 -6.86 -3.13
N VAL A 112 -1.26 -6.76 -2.17
CA VAL A 112 -1.18 -7.43 -0.88
C VAL A 112 -2.51 -8.07 -0.49
#